data_55853186ddcdb2fb332cf402c72fe147
#
_entry.id   55853186ddcdb2fb332cf402c72fe147
#
_cell.length_a   1.000
_cell.length_b   1.000
_cell.length_c   1.000
_cell.angle_alpha   90.00
_cell.angle_beta   90.00
_cell.angle_gamma   90.00
#
_symmetry.space_group_name_H-M   'P 1'
#
loop_
_entity.id
_entity.type
_entity.pdbx_description
1 polymer ?
#
loop_
_entity_poly.entity_id
_entity_poly.type
_entity_poly.pdbx_seq_one_letter_code
_entity_poly.pdbx_strand_id
1 'polypeptide(L)'
;MQDFIKINKDDNVAVALKPIAKGTTVNVAGTDVTTLEDVPQGHKFAIKPIKKGDAVIKYGFRIGYAQADVEVGGWIHTHNLRTALGELLDYTYNPEGHKDVEPTDEAYFEGYMRENGKVGVRNEVWIIPTVGCVNSIARAIAVSYTHLTLPTNREV
;
A
#
# COMPACT_ATOMS: atom_id res chain seq x y z
N MET A 1 19.67 -3.13 -12.48
CA MET A 1 18.23 -3.17 -12.17
C MET A 1 18.10 -3.86 -10.83
N GLN A 2 17.35 -3.32 -9.89
CA GLN A 2 17.25 -3.85 -8.53
C GLN A 2 16.42 -5.14 -8.53
N ASP A 3 16.89 -6.19 -7.87
CA ASP A 3 16.27 -7.52 -7.90
C ASP A 3 15.16 -7.69 -6.86
N PHE A 4 15.06 -6.76 -5.94
CA PHE A 4 14.06 -6.71 -4.86
C PHE A 4 13.68 -5.26 -4.54
N ILE A 5 12.61 -5.08 -3.76
CA ILE A 5 12.18 -3.76 -3.26
C ILE A 5 11.87 -3.83 -1.76
N LYS A 6 12.36 -2.84 -1.04
CA LYS A 6 11.95 -2.45 0.32
C LYS A 6 11.50 -1.00 0.28
N ILE A 7 10.28 -0.71 0.72
CA ILE A 7 9.68 0.62 0.57
C ILE A 7 9.76 1.42 1.86
N ASN A 8 9.44 0.80 3.00
CA ASN A 8 9.41 1.49 4.27
C ASN A 8 10.58 1.07 5.16
N LYS A 9 11.10 2.01 5.97
CA LYS A 9 12.18 1.75 6.92
C LYS A 9 11.83 0.67 7.94
N ASP A 10 10.56 0.58 8.30
CA ASP A 10 10.04 -0.34 9.33
C ASP A 10 9.74 -1.74 8.78
N ASP A 11 9.79 -1.94 7.44
CA ASP A 11 9.59 -3.24 6.83
C ASP A 11 10.59 -4.26 7.38
N ASN A 12 10.10 -5.44 7.76
CA ASN A 12 10.91 -6.60 8.14
C ASN A 12 10.98 -7.66 7.03
N VAL A 13 10.38 -7.36 5.87
CA VAL A 13 10.45 -8.15 4.65
C VAL A 13 10.79 -7.28 3.45
N ALA A 14 11.39 -7.88 2.43
CA ALA A 14 11.53 -7.30 1.09
C ALA A 14 10.80 -8.17 0.08
N VAL A 15 10.46 -7.61 -1.09
CA VAL A 15 9.75 -8.30 -2.17
C VAL A 15 10.68 -8.49 -3.34
N ALA A 16 10.79 -9.72 -3.82
CA ALA A 16 11.57 -10.08 -5.01
C ALA A 16 10.89 -9.54 -6.28
N LEU A 17 11.61 -8.75 -7.07
CA LEU A 17 11.13 -8.23 -8.36
C LEU A 17 11.43 -9.20 -9.51
N LYS A 18 12.30 -10.18 -9.29
CA LYS A 18 12.61 -11.34 -10.12
C LYS A 18 12.87 -12.54 -9.23
N PRO A 19 12.89 -13.76 -9.77
CA PRO A 19 13.24 -14.93 -8.97
C PRO A 19 14.64 -14.76 -8.37
N ILE A 20 14.80 -15.06 -7.09
CA ILE A 20 16.07 -15.05 -6.38
C ILE A 20 16.37 -16.48 -5.93
N ALA A 21 17.47 -17.05 -6.43
CA ALA A 21 17.85 -18.42 -6.08
C ALA A 21 18.33 -18.52 -4.63
N LYS A 22 18.15 -19.68 -4.02
CA LYS A 22 18.71 -20.04 -2.73
C LYS A 22 20.23 -19.76 -2.67
N GLY A 23 20.69 -19.21 -1.57
CA GLY A 23 22.11 -18.88 -1.36
C GLY A 23 22.55 -17.58 -2.04
N THR A 24 21.65 -16.85 -2.68
CA THR A 24 21.98 -15.54 -3.26
C THR A 24 22.03 -14.49 -2.16
N THR A 25 23.13 -13.74 -2.10
CA THR A 25 23.26 -12.62 -1.17
C THR A 25 22.86 -11.33 -1.87
N VAL A 26 21.95 -10.59 -1.25
CA VAL A 26 21.46 -9.27 -1.71
C VAL A 26 21.68 -8.23 -0.63
N ASN A 27 22.10 -7.02 -1.00
CA ASN A 27 22.29 -5.94 -0.05
C ASN A 27 21.00 -5.10 0.12
N VAL A 28 20.36 -5.22 1.27
CA VAL A 28 19.11 -4.52 1.58
C VAL A 28 19.40 -3.39 2.56
N ALA A 29 19.39 -2.16 2.06
CA ALA A 29 19.62 -0.94 2.87
C ALA A 29 20.90 -1.00 3.72
N GLY A 30 22.00 -1.51 3.15
CA GLY A 30 23.30 -1.62 3.81
C GLY A 30 23.52 -2.91 4.61
N THR A 31 22.54 -3.83 4.62
CA THR A 31 22.65 -5.14 5.28
C THR A 31 22.64 -6.25 4.23
N ASP A 32 23.59 -7.15 4.30
CA ASP A 32 23.66 -8.31 3.43
C ASP A 32 22.72 -9.40 3.94
N VAL A 33 21.83 -9.85 3.05
CA VAL A 33 20.83 -10.89 3.32
C VAL A 33 21.03 -12.02 2.32
N THR A 34 21.33 -13.22 2.82
CA THR A 34 21.45 -14.43 1.99
C THR A 34 20.14 -15.21 2.02
N THR A 35 19.55 -15.49 0.86
CA THR A 35 18.31 -16.26 0.77
C THR A 35 18.52 -17.71 1.19
N LEU A 36 17.65 -18.23 2.05
CA LEU A 36 17.70 -19.61 2.56
C LEU A 36 16.98 -20.61 1.64
N GLU A 37 16.13 -20.10 0.77
CA GLU A 37 15.29 -20.84 -0.17
C GLU A 37 15.16 -20.06 -1.47
N ASP A 38 14.65 -20.71 -2.52
CA ASP A 38 14.29 -20.01 -3.75
C ASP A 38 13.11 -19.09 -3.48
N VAL A 39 13.24 -17.81 -3.84
CA VAL A 39 12.19 -16.81 -3.68
C VAL A 39 11.62 -16.46 -5.05
N PRO A 40 10.39 -16.87 -5.38
CA PRO A 40 9.76 -16.54 -6.64
C PRO A 40 9.54 -15.02 -6.80
N GLN A 41 9.39 -14.56 -8.04
CA GLN A 41 9.02 -13.17 -8.33
C GLN A 41 7.71 -12.80 -7.63
N GLY A 42 7.66 -11.59 -7.06
CA GLY A 42 6.49 -11.09 -6.32
C GLY A 42 6.38 -11.61 -4.89
N HIS A 43 7.22 -12.58 -4.50
CA HIS A 43 7.20 -13.14 -3.15
C HIS A 43 8.11 -12.37 -2.20
N LYS A 44 7.91 -12.59 -0.90
CA LYS A 44 8.58 -11.91 0.20
C LYS A 44 9.65 -12.80 0.82
N PHE A 45 10.75 -12.18 1.25
CA PHE A 45 11.75 -12.81 2.09
C PHE A 45 12.07 -11.93 3.31
N ALA A 46 12.41 -12.55 4.42
CA ALA A 46 12.71 -11.86 5.66
C ALA A 46 14.05 -11.11 5.56
N ILE A 47 14.07 -9.85 5.99
CA ILE A 47 15.29 -9.02 6.09
C ILE A 47 15.69 -8.76 7.55
N LYS A 48 14.85 -9.20 8.47
CA LYS A 48 15.10 -9.25 9.92
C LYS A 48 14.56 -10.58 10.44
N PRO A 49 15.09 -11.12 11.55
CA PRO A 49 14.51 -12.31 12.16
C PRO A 49 13.09 -12.00 12.64
N ILE A 50 12.15 -12.92 12.41
CA ILE A 50 10.75 -12.78 12.78
C ILE A 50 10.37 -13.99 13.61
N LYS A 51 9.94 -13.79 14.85
CA LYS A 51 9.51 -14.86 15.74
C LYS A 51 8.07 -15.25 15.48
N LYS A 52 7.73 -16.50 15.83
CA LYS A 52 6.34 -16.96 15.82
C LYS A 52 5.45 -15.99 16.61
N GLY A 53 4.39 -15.51 15.99
CA GLY A 53 3.44 -14.55 16.57
C GLY A 53 3.80 -13.08 16.31
N ASP A 54 5.01 -12.79 15.83
CA ASP A 54 5.39 -11.43 15.47
C ASP A 54 4.69 -10.95 14.21
N ALA A 55 4.50 -9.63 14.14
CA ALA A 55 3.92 -8.97 12.98
C ALA A 55 4.89 -9.00 11.79
N VAL A 56 4.39 -9.41 10.63
CA VAL A 56 5.06 -9.23 9.34
C VAL A 56 4.67 -7.89 8.76
N ILE A 57 5.67 -7.01 8.57
CA ILE A 57 5.48 -5.63 8.14
C ILE A 57 6.00 -5.49 6.71
N LYS A 58 5.14 -5.02 5.81
CA LYS A 58 5.41 -4.76 4.41
C LYS A 58 4.81 -3.41 4.02
N TYR A 59 5.62 -2.56 3.39
CA TYR A 59 5.20 -1.21 2.97
C TYR A 59 4.76 -0.31 4.13
N GLY A 60 5.31 -0.56 5.33
CA GLY A 60 4.98 0.16 6.56
C GLY A 60 3.70 -0.33 7.26
N PHE A 61 3.07 -1.40 6.76
CA PHE A 61 1.83 -1.94 7.32
C PHE A 61 1.98 -3.41 7.70
N ARG A 62 1.30 -3.78 8.78
CA ARG A 62 1.18 -5.18 9.18
C ARG A 62 0.31 -5.94 8.18
N ILE A 63 0.88 -6.94 7.53
CA ILE A 63 0.19 -7.79 6.58
C ILE A 63 -0.27 -9.12 7.18
N GLY A 64 0.26 -9.48 8.35
CA GLY A 64 -0.07 -10.72 9.03
C GLY A 64 0.83 -10.98 10.22
N TYR A 65 0.76 -12.21 10.71
CA TYR A 65 1.57 -12.71 11.82
C TYR A 65 2.30 -13.99 11.40
N ALA A 66 3.57 -14.12 11.82
CA ALA A 66 4.35 -15.32 11.57
C ALA A 66 3.77 -16.52 12.33
N GLN A 67 3.61 -17.65 11.66
CA GLN A 67 3.13 -18.90 12.25
C GLN A 67 4.27 -19.78 12.79
N ALA A 68 5.50 -19.47 12.39
CA ALA A 68 6.73 -20.10 12.84
C ALA A 68 7.83 -19.05 12.91
N ASP A 69 8.96 -19.39 13.53
CA ASP A 69 10.16 -18.56 13.48
C ASP A 69 10.68 -18.52 12.03
N VAL A 70 11.02 -17.33 11.55
CA VAL A 70 11.57 -17.10 10.22
C VAL A 70 12.93 -16.41 10.40
N GLU A 71 13.98 -17.05 9.90
CA GLU A 71 15.32 -16.48 9.89
C GLU A 71 15.49 -15.45 8.76
N VAL A 72 16.52 -14.62 8.87
CA VAL A 72 16.88 -13.68 7.82
C VAL A 72 17.17 -14.44 6.52
N GLY A 73 16.58 -14.01 5.41
CA GLY A 73 16.64 -14.69 4.11
C GLY A 73 15.59 -15.77 3.90
N GLY A 74 14.79 -16.10 4.91
CA GLY A 74 13.69 -17.07 4.79
C GLY A 74 12.55 -16.57 3.92
N TRP A 75 12.02 -17.45 3.07
CA TRP A 75 10.87 -17.17 2.22
C TRP A 75 9.58 -17.08 3.05
N ILE A 76 8.78 -16.05 2.82
CA ILE A 76 7.52 -15.81 3.55
C ILE A 76 6.33 -15.95 2.60
N HIS A 77 5.46 -16.92 2.93
CA HIS A 77 4.23 -17.19 2.18
C HIS A 77 3.18 -17.82 3.11
N THR A 78 2.11 -18.35 2.55
CA THR A 78 0.97 -18.93 3.29
C THR A 78 1.34 -20.06 4.25
N HIS A 79 2.46 -20.75 4.03
CA HIS A 79 2.93 -21.83 4.92
C HIS A 79 3.45 -21.33 6.28
N ASN A 80 3.90 -20.07 6.36
CA ASN A 80 4.47 -19.49 7.59
C ASN A 80 3.93 -18.09 7.93
N LEU A 81 2.94 -17.59 7.18
CA LEU A 81 2.29 -16.31 7.41
C LEU A 81 0.78 -16.47 7.47
N ARG A 82 0.16 -16.10 8.60
CA ARG A 82 -1.28 -15.93 8.74
C ARG A 82 -1.64 -14.46 8.45
N THR A 83 -2.61 -14.23 7.57
CA THR A 83 -3.08 -12.86 7.29
C THR A 83 -3.60 -12.15 8.55
N ALA A 84 -3.42 -10.84 8.61
CA ALA A 84 -4.03 -9.99 9.64
C ALA A 84 -5.49 -9.62 9.32
N LEU A 85 -5.98 -9.97 8.14
CA LEU A 85 -7.40 -9.87 7.82
C LEU A 85 -8.11 -10.90 8.68
N GLY A 86 -9.00 -10.44 9.57
CA GLY A 86 -9.85 -11.29 10.39
C GLY A 86 -10.71 -12.22 9.52
N GLU A 87 -11.42 -13.12 10.16
CA GLU A 87 -12.48 -13.89 9.52
C GLU A 87 -13.48 -12.93 8.86
N LEU A 88 -14.15 -13.40 7.81
CA LEU A 88 -15.21 -12.64 7.16
C LEU A 88 -16.16 -12.11 8.24
N LEU A 89 -16.08 -10.81 8.49
CA LEU A 89 -17.04 -10.16 9.37
C LEU A 89 -18.38 -10.17 8.62
N ASP A 90 -19.42 -10.64 9.29
CA ASP A 90 -20.79 -10.47 8.80
C ASP A 90 -21.10 -8.97 8.80
N TYR A 91 -20.91 -8.34 7.64
CA TYR A 91 -21.27 -6.94 7.46
C TYR A 91 -22.79 -6.87 7.30
N THR A 92 -23.45 -6.42 8.35
CA THR A 92 -24.87 -6.01 8.28
C THR A 92 -24.92 -4.51 7.97
N TYR A 93 -25.63 -4.17 6.91
CA TYR A 93 -25.95 -2.78 6.62
C TYR A 93 -26.90 -2.27 7.72
N ASN A 94 -26.37 -1.42 8.58
CA ASN A 94 -27.15 -0.76 9.64
C ASN A 94 -27.13 0.76 9.38
N PRO A 95 -28.04 1.27 8.52
CA PRO A 95 -28.07 2.69 8.21
C PRO A 95 -28.45 3.46 9.47
N GLU A 96 -27.61 4.39 9.89
CA GLU A 96 -28.05 5.44 10.80
C GLU A 96 -29.09 6.30 10.07
N GLY A 97 -30.27 6.44 10.67
CA GLY A 97 -31.35 7.20 10.06
C GLY A 97 -30.90 8.62 9.72
N HIS A 98 -31.11 9.04 8.49
CA HIS A 98 -30.88 10.41 8.09
C HIS A 98 -31.85 11.31 8.87
N LYS A 99 -31.33 12.33 9.55
CA LYS A 99 -32.17 13.45 9.95
C LYS A 99 -32.56 14.18 8.67
N ASP A 100 -33.86 14.41 8.50
CA ASP A 100 -34.32 15.26 7.44
C ASP A 100 -33.62 16.61 7.55
N VAL A 101 -32.88 16.97 6.49
CA VAL A 101 -32.22 18.27 6.43
C VAL A 101 -33.25 19.29 6.03
N GLU A 102 -33.52 20.25 6.92
CA GLU A 102 -34.37 21.36 6.58
C GLU A 102 -33.81 22.11 5.38
N PRO A 103 -34.65 22.49 4.40
CA PRO A 103 -34.22 23.29 3.28
C PRO A 103 -33.54 24.56 3.76
N THR A 104 -32.32 24.78 3.34
CA THR A 104 -31.62 26.04 3.56
C THR A 104 -31.83 26.97 2.37
N ASP A 105 -31.54 28.26 2.57
CA ASP A 105 -31.55 29.24 1.47
C ASP A 105 -30.65 28.77 0.33
N GLU A 106 -30.99 29.12 -0.89
CA GLU A 106 -30.21 28.78 -2.08
C GLU A 106 -28.78 29.29 -1.94
N ALA A 107 -27.79 28.39 -2.01
CA ALA A 107 -26.39 28.73 -1.99
C ALA A 107 -25.83 28.67 -3.41
N TYR A 108 -25.13 29.70 -3.82
CA TYR A 108 -24.48 29.81 -5.13
C TYR A 108 -22.97 29.64 -4.99
N PHE A 109 -22.35 29.05 -5.99
CA PHE A 109 -20.90 28.95 -6.10
C PHE A 109 -20.47 29.16 -7.56
N GLU A 110 -19.24 29.62 -7.75
CA GLU A 110 -18.62 29.69 -9.07
C GLU A 110 -18.03 28.33 -9.44
N GLY A 111 -18.28 27.87 -10.66
CA GLY A 111 -17.83 26.59 -11.14
C GLY A 111 -17.46 26.60 -12.61
N TYR A 112 -16.74 25.56 -13.05
CA TYR A 112 -16.34 25.37 -14.45
C TYR A 112 -17.35 24.48 -15.16
N MET A 113 -17.97 24.99 -16.21
CA MET A 113 -18.84 24.19 -17.09
C MET A 113 -17.96 23.23 -17.90
N ARG A 114 -18.27 21.95 -17.85
CA ARG A 114 -17.58 20.91 -18.66
C ARG A 114 -18.37 20.62 -19.92
N GLU A 115 -17.69 20.08 -20.96
CA GLU A 115 -18.30 19.71 -22.24
C GLU A 115 -19.51 18.76 -22.10
N ASN A 116 -19.51 17.92 -21.07
CA ASN A 116 -20.60 16.99 -20.77
C ASN A 116 -21.78 17.63 -20.02
N GLY A 117 -21.80 18.95 -19.87
CA GLY A 117 -22.84 19.71 -19.17
C GLY A 117 -22.79 19.66 -17.63
N LYS A 118 -21.78 19.01 -17.05
CA LYS A 118 -21.59 18.99 -15.58
C LYS A 118 -20.73 20.16 -15.14
N VAL A 119 -20.99 20.65 -13.93
CA VAL A 119 -20.21 21.72 -13.31
C VAL A 119 -19.23 21.15 -12.32
N GLY A 120 -17.97 21.60 -12.39
CA GLY A 120 -16.91 21.25 -11.47
C GLY A 120 -16.37 22.48 -10.75
N VAL A 121 -16.02 22.34 -9.49
CA VAL A 121 -15.40 23.41 -8.68
C VAL A 121 -13.88 23.30 -8.61
N ARG A 122 -13.32 22.14 -8.91
CA ARG A 122 -11.89 21.83 -8.86
C ARG A 122 -11.52 20.75 -9.88
N ASN A 123 -10.24 20.78 -10.29
CA ASN A 123 -9.61 19.66 -11.00
C ASN A 123 -8.72 18.92 -9.99
N GLU A 124 -9.12 17.72 -9.63
CA GLU A 124 -8.38 16.88 -8.68
C GLU A 124 -8.19 15.49 -9.26
N VAL A 125 -7.04 14.89 -8.98
CA VAL A 125 -6.80 13.46 -9.18
C VAL A 125 -6.90 12.79 -7.83
N TRP A 126 -7.84 11.90 -7.68
CA TRP A 126 -8.03 11.12 -6.46
C TRP A 126 -7.34 9.78 -6.60
N ILE A 127 -6.45 9.47 -5.65
CA ILE A 127 -5.80 8.17 -5.56
C ILE A 127 -6.44 7.45 -4.39
N ILE A 128 -7.28 6.45 -4.69
CA ILE A 128 -8.03 5.68 -3.70
C ILE A 128 -7.40 4.29 -3.59
N PRO A 129 -6.57 4.04 -2.56
CA PRO A 129 -6.02 2.71 -2.33
C PRO A 129 -7.11 1.77 -1.88
N THR A 130 -7.17 0.59 -2.47
CA THR A 130 -8.16 -0.45 -2.15
C THR A 130 -7.76 -1.29 -0.94
N VAL A 131 -6.49 -1.22 -0.52
CA VAL A 131 -5.96 -1.92 0.66
C VAL A 131 -4.96 -1.02 1.40
N GLY A 132 -4.93 -1.11 2.73
CA GLY A 132 -4.09 -0.25 3.57
C GLY A 132 -2.59 -0.35 3.30
N CYS A 133 -2.10 -1.52 2.89
CA CYS A 133 -0.67 -1.75 2.64
C CYS A 133 -0.10 -0.97 1.44
N VAL A 134 -0.93 -0.40 0.57
CA VAL A 134 -0.46 0.45 -0.55
C VAL A 134 -0.58 1.95 -0.27
N ASN A 135 -1.00 2.36 0.92
CA ASN A 135 -1.16 3.78 1.26
C ASN A 135 0.14 4.59 1.13
N SER A 136 1.29 3.98 1.48
CA SER A 136 2.59 4.66 1.34
C SER A 136 2.95 4.92 -0.12
N ILE A 137 2.61 3.99 -1.00
CA ILE A 137 2.80 4.14 -2.46
C ILE A 137 1.87 5.23 -3.00
N ALA A 138 0.59 5.20 -2.61
CA ALA A 138 -0.38 6.21 -3.00
C ALA A 138 0.07 7.63 -2.59
N ARG A 139 0.62 7.79 -1.38
CA ARG A 139 1.20 9.06 -0.93
C ARG A 139 2.40 9.48 -1.76
N ALA A 140 3.31 8.56 -2.09
CA ALA A 140 4.48 8.88 -2.91
C ALA A 140 4.06 9.35 -4.31
N ILE A 141 3.06 8.72 -4.92
CA ILE A 141 2.48 9.13 -6.20
C ILE A 141 1.86 10.53 -6.07
N ALA A 142 1.05 10.76 -5.03
CA ALA A 142 0.40 12.06 -4.81
C ALA A 142 1.43 13.19 -4.67
N VAL A 143 2.51 12.98 -3.91
CA VAL A 143 3.60 13.95 -3.76
C VAL A 143 4.28 14.22 -5.11
N SER A 144 4.58 13.18 -5.89
CA SER A 144 5.19 13.33 -7.21
C SER A 144 4.31 14.15 -8.16
N TYR A 145 3.00 13.92 -8.15
CA TYR A 145 2.05 14.70 -8.97
C TYR A 145 1.88 16.14 -8.50
N THR A 146 1.96 16.40 -7.20
CA THR A 146 1.87 17.77 -6.66
C THR A 146 3.07 18.63 -7.07
N HIS A 147 4.24 18.01 -7.23
CA HIS A 147 5.46 18.69 -7.66
C HIS A 147 5.65 18.75 -9.18
N LEU A 148 4.92 17.94 -9.95
CA LEU A 148 4.82 18.11 -11.38
C LEU A 148 3.91 19.33 -11.63
N THR A 149 4.49 20.42 -12.06
CA THR A 149 3.75 21.55 -12.61
C THR A 149 3.04 21.08 -13.87
N LEU A 150 1.83 20.58 -13.72
CA LEU A 150 0.93 20.47 -14.85
C LEU A 150 0.77 21.89 -15.39
N PRO A 151 0.94 22.13 -16.72
CA PRO A 151 0.62 23.41 -17.27
C PRO A 151 -0.83 23.71 -16.93
N THR A 152 -1.02 24.58 -15.95
CA THR A 152 -2.33 25.15 -15.70
C THR A 152 -2.59 26.06 -16.88
N ASN A 153 -3.38 25.60 -17.84
CA ASN A 153 -4.02 26.49 -18.78
C ASN A 153 -4.89 27.43 -17.94
N ARG A 154 -4.31 28.53 -17.53
CA ARG A 154 -5.06 29.71 -17.17
C ARG A 154 -5.47 30.32 -18.51
N GLU A 155 -6.56 29.84 -19.05
CA GLU A 155 -7.32 30.66 -19.99
C GLU A 155 -8.08 31.69 -19.16
N VAL A 156 -7.66 32.92 -19.38
CA VAL A 156 -8.30 34.15 -18.89
C VAL A 156 -9.61 34.35 -19.67
#